data_e6ce8c2907f4a138251617b145f9a77a
#
_entry.id   e6ce8c2907f4a138251617b145f9a77a
#
_cell.length_a   1.000
_cell.length_b   1.000
_cell.length_c   1.000
_cell.angle_alpha   90.00
_cell.angle_beta   90.00
_cell.angle_gamma   90.00
#
_symmetry.space_group_name_H-M   'P 1'
#
loop_
_entity.id
_entity.type
_entity.pdbx_description
1 polymer ?
#
loop_
_entity_poly.entity_id
_entity_poly.type
_entity_poly.pdbx_seq_one_letter_code
_entity_poly.pdbx_strand_id
1 'polypeptide(L)'
;MELNEALGECQAEPGCESGNVTVAAALLLGGLLSFAVGAGIPTRWPPASLYPEVWGASLERYLELIAQHRLSWTWVNGLMIAAVVLNAAGLAALAGRAGQPFVTAGAAGFGIASVFWLILSSFRTTVSVRAADEFAATKRLPEAFTALDPWMGMSFQLYTAIGHASQAAVGLGLLETALVPNWIAWFTTVLGLAGLLSQLPGFSRIPGLQSFFIPIVMHVPPALIGVALLVG
;
A
#
# COMPACT_ATOMS: atom_id res chain seq x y z
N MET A 1 -24.75 25.33 8.27
CA MET A 1 -25.11 25.11 9.68
C MET A 1 -25.65 23.71 9.89
N GLU A 2 -26.49 23.20 9.02
CA GLU A 2 -27.12 21.85 9.14
C GLU A 2 -26.16 20.64 9.08
N LEU A 3 -25.03 20.72 8.36
CA LEU A 3 -24.10 19.59 8.26
C LEU A 3 -23.33 19.30 9.56
N ASN A 4 -23.04 20.36 10.34
CA ASN A 4 -22.35 20.22 11.63
C ASN A 4 -23.28 19.70 12.74
N GLU A 5 -24.57 20.00 12.68
CA GLU A 5 -25.56 19.47 13.62
C GLU A 5 -25.80 17.97 13.37
N ALA A 6 -25.93 17.54 12.10
CA ALA A 6 -26.11 16.12 11.75
C ALA A 6 -24.90 15.25 12.11
N LEU A 7 -23.67 15.79 12.05
CA LEU A 7 -22.44 15.11 12.49
C LEU A 7 -22.34 15.02 14.01
N GLY A 8 -22.88 16.02 14.73
CA GLY A 8 -22.92 16.03 16.20
C GLY A 8 -23.91 15.03 16.79
N GLU A 9 -25.06 14.86 16.16
CA GLU A 9 -26.10 13.89 16.60
C GLU A 9 -25.67 12.44 16.43
N CYS A 10 -24.87 12.13 15.36
CA CYS A 10 -24.38 10.77 15.13
C CYS A 10 -23.34 10.32 16.16
N GLN A 11 -22.65 11.25 16.84
CA GLN A 11 -21.66 10.92 17.88
C GLN A 11 -22.28 10.52 19.22
N ALA A 12 -23.57 10.79 19.43
CA ALA A 12 -24.26 10.53 20.70
C ALA A 12 -25.02 9.20 20.78
N GLU A 13 -25.17 8.48 19.65
CA GLU A 13 -25.89 7.20 19.62
C GLU A 13 -24.93 6.01 19.69
N PRO A 14 -25.16 5.04 20.61
CA PRO A 14 -24.30 3.83 20.77
C PRO A 14 -24.18 2.98 19.49
N GLY A 15 -25.17 3.06 18.59
CA GLY A 15 -25.16 2.34 17.31
C GLY A 15 -24.26 2.95 16.24
N CYS A 16 -23.99 4.26 16.29
CA CYS A 16 -23.13 4.95 15.34
C CYS A 16 -21.64 4.67 15.61
N GLU A 17 -21.28 4.48 16.88
CA GLU A 17 -19.89 4.16 17.28
C GLU A 17 -19.45 2.76 16.82
N SER A 18 -20.32 1.76 16.93
CA SER A 18 -20.02 0.39 16.49
C SER A 18 -19.90 0.27 14.96
N GLY A 19 -20.69 1.04 14.22
CA GLY A 19 -20.64 1.07 12.74
C GLY A 19 -19.30 1.53 12.19
N ASN A 20 -18.70 2.57 12.77
CA ASN A 20 -17.42 3.11 12.29
C ASN A 20 -16.24 2.16 12.51
N VAL A 21 -16.22 1.41 13.61
CA VAL A 21 -15.18 0.40 13.90
C VAL A 21 -15.26 -0.76 12.90
N THR A 22 -16.46 -1.25 12.65
CA THR A 22 -16.70 -2.33 11.67
C THR A 22 -16.29 -1.93 10.26
N VAL A 23 -16.60 -0.68 9.85
CA VAL A 23 -16.18 -0.15 8.54
C VAL A 23 -14.65 -0.07 8.43
N ALA A 24 -13.97 0.47 9.44
CA ALA A 24 -12.50 0.51 9.45
C ALA A 24 -11.90 -0.90 9.32
N ALA A 25 -12.39 -1.85 10.12
CA ALA A 25 -11.94 -3.24 10.09
C ALA A 25 -12.16 -3.89 8.71
N ALA A 26 -13.35 -3.76 8.13
CA ALA A 26 -13.68 -4.32 6.83
C ALA A 26 -12.79 -3.77 5.71
N LEU A 27 -12.49 -2.47 5.73
CA LEU A 27 -11.61 -1.83 4.75
C LEU A 27 -10.16 -2.31 4.89
N LEU A 28 -9.63 -2.40 6.12
CA LEU A 28 -8.26 -2.87 6.36
C LEU A 28 -8.09 -4.34 5.97
N LEU A 29 -9.06 -5.19 6.28
CA LEU A 29 -9.05 -6.61 5.88
C LEU A 29 -9.26 -6.78 4.36
N GLY A 30 -10.13 -5.97 3.76
CA GLY A 30 -10.31 -5.91 2.30
C GLY A 30 -9.02 -5.51 1.59
N GLY A 31 -8.24 -4.60 2.17
CA GLY A 31 -6.91 -4.23 1.68
C GLY A 31 -5.94 -5.40 1.67
N LEU A 32 -5.85 -6.15 2.78
CA LEU A 32 -5.02 -7.36 2.84
C LEU A 32 -5.48 -8.41 1.83
N LEU A 33 -6.80 -8.67 1.73
CA LEU A 33 -7.34 -9.66 0.80
C LEU A 33 -7.01 -9.30 -0.65
N SER A 34 -7.21 -8.04 -1.04
CA SER A 34 -6.87 -7.54 -2.37
C SER A 34 -5.37 -7.70 -2.66
N PHE A 35 -4.52 -7.37 -1.68
CA PHE A 35 -3.07 -7.59 -1.78
C PHE A 35 -2.73 -9.08 -1.93
N ALA A 36 -3.27 -9.95 -1.10
CA ALA A 36 -2.96 -11.38 -1.10
C ALA A 36 -3.38 -12.04 -2.42
N VAL A 37 -4.56 -11.68 -2.95
CA VAL A 37 -5.01 -12.16 -4.26
C VAL A 37 -4.13 -11.61 -5.37
N GLY A 38 -3.79 -10.32 -5.35
CA GLY A 38 -2.90 -9.69 -6.32
C GLY A 38 -1.49 -10.29 -6.30
N ALA A 39 -0.92 -10.53 -5.13
CA ALA A 39 0.38 -11.18 -4.97
C ALA A 39 0.34 -12.67 -5.35
N GLY A 40 -0.79 -13.34 -5.16
CA GLY A 40 -0.97 -14.75 -5.52
C GLY A 40 -1.04 -15.01 -7.03
N ILE A 41 -1.53 -14.06 -7.82
CA ILE A 41 -1.59 -14.19 -9.28
C ILE A 41 -0.18 -14.35 -9.89
N PRO A 42 0.82 -13.51 -9.55
CA PRO A 42 2.18 -13.66 -10.06
C PRO A 42 2.86 -15.00 -9.69
N THR A 43 2.48 -15.63 -8.59
CA THR A 43 3.06 -16.94 -8.23
C THR A 43 2.60 -18.07 -9.16
N ARG A 44 1.52 -17.85 -9.92
CA ARG A 44 1.02 -18.74 -10.97
C ARG A 44 1.49 -18.34 -12.36
N TRP A 45 2.07 -17.16 -12.52
CA TRP A 45 2.82 -16.76 -13.69
C TRP A 45 4.00 -17.71 -13.88
N PRO A 46 4.40 -18.01 -15.12
CA PRO A 46 5.56 -18.85 -15.31
C PRO A 46 6.79 -18.14 -14.78
N PRO A 47 7.56 -18.78 -14.09
CA PRO A 47 7.49 -19.37 -12.77
C PRO A 47 7.62 -18.31 -11.67
N ALA A 48 7.33 -18.64 -10.42
CA ALA A 48 7.50 -17.76 -9.24
C ALA A 48 8.91 -17.12 -9.12
N SER A 49 9.92 -17.65 -9.81
CA SER A 49 11.27 -17.12 -9.97
C SER A 49 11.33 -15.77 -10.73
N LEU A 50 10.29 -15.36 -11.47
CA LEU A 50 10.29 -14.12 -12.24
C LEU A 50 9.91 -12.88 -11.44
N TYR A 51 9.39 -13.02 -10.21
CA TYR A 51 9.05 -11.86 -9.39
C TYR A 51 10.28 -10.98 -9.06
N PRO A 52 11.44 -11.56 -8.72
CA PRO A 52 12.70 -10.81 -8.66
C PRO A 52 13.12 -10.21 -10.00
N GLU A 53 12.83 -10.88 -11.12
CA GLU A 53 13.17 -10.39 -12.46
C GLU A 53 12.30 -9.17 -12.87
N VAL A 54 11.04 -9.10 -12.47
CA VAL A 54 10.18 -7.94 -12.74
C VAL A 54 10.72 -6.67 -12.05
N TRP A 55 11.35 -6.81 -10.89
CA TRP A 55 11.86 -5.70 -10.09
C TRP A 55 13.35 -5.42 -10.25
N GLY A 56 14.10 -6.35 -10.82
CA GLY A 56 15.54 -6.25 -11.02
C GLY A 56 16.00 -6.52 -12.44
N ALA A 57 15.06 -6.73 -13.38
CA ALA A 57 15.35 -7.01 -14.77
C ALA A 57 15.83 -5.76 -15.52
N SER A 58 16.45 -6.01 -16.68
CA SER A 58 16.60 -4.95 -17.68
C SER A 58 15.21 -4.46 -18.13
N LEU A 59 15.13 -3.22 -18.61
CA LEU A 59 13.88 -2.63 -19.11
C LEU A 59 13.28 -3.46 -20.25
N GLU A 60 14.13 -4.06 -21.09
CA GLU A 60 13.72 -4.94 -22.18
C GLU A 60 12.97 -6.17 -21.64
N ARG A 61 13.55 -6.83 -20.66
CA ARG A 61 12.95 -8.03 -20.05
C ARG A 61 11.64 -7.70 -19.34
N TYR A 62 11.58 -6.56 -18.65
CA TYR A 62 10.35 -6.05 -18.03
C TYR A 62 9.24 -5.85 -19.06
N LEU A 63 9.52 -5.21 -20.21
CA LEU A 63 8.53 -5.00 -21.26
C LEU A 63 8.11 -6.31 -21.95
N GLU A 64 9.04 -7.26 -22.15
CA GLU A 64 8.70 -8.59 -22.67
C GLU A 64 7.71 -9.33 -21.78
N LEU A 65 7.91 -9.29 -20.45
CA LEU A 65 7.02 -9.95 -19.49
C LEU A 65 5.61 -9.32 -19.50
N ILE A 66 5.52 -7.99 -19.61
CA ILE A 66 4.23 -7.31 -19.74
C ILE A 66 3.53 -7.73 -21.03
N ALA A 67 4.24 -7.74 -22.16
CA ALA A 67 3.66 -8.13 -23.45
C ALA A 67 3.13 -9.57 -23.43
N GLN A 68 3.87 -10.50 -22.81
CA GLN A 68 3.49 -11.90 -22.70
C GLN A 68 2.30 -12.13 -21.77
N HIS A 69 2.15 -11.30 -20.72
CA HIS A 69 1.22 -11.54 -19.61
C HIS A 69 0.30 -10.34 -19.31
N ARG A 70 -0.09 -9.62 -20.34
CA ARG A 70 -0.82 -8.34 -20.25
C ARG A 70 -2.04 -8.38 -19.34
N LEU A 71 -2.89 -9.41 -19.47
CA LEU A 71 -4.11 -9.52 -18.68
C LEU A 71 -3.80 -9.65 -17.18
N SER A 72 -2.90 -10.57 -16.83
CA SER A 72 -2.49 -10.77 -15.43
C SER A 72 -1.81 -9.53 -14.88
N TRP A 73 -0.98 -8.84 -15.67
CA TRP A 73 -0.35 -7.57 -15.31
C TRP A 73 -1.38 -6.51 -14.93
N THR A 74 -2.44 -6.37 -15.73
CA THR A 74 -3.52 -5.41 -15.46
C THR A 74 -4.28 -5.78 -14.19
N TRP A 75 -4.62 -7.06 -14.00
CA TRP A 75 -5.30 -7.53 -12.79
C TRP A 75 -4.48 -7.33 -11.52
N VAL A 76 -3.19 -7.69 -11.55
CA VAL A 76 -2.29 -7.50 -10.40
C VAL A 76 -2.24 -6.03 -10.01
N ASN A 77 -1.99 -5.12 -10.96
CA ASN A 77 -1.93 -3.70 -10.65
C ASN A 77 -3.29 -3.15 -10.16
N GLY A 78 -4.40 -3.60 -10.73
CA GLY A 78 -5.75 -3.25 -10.25
C GLY A 78 -6.00 -3.67 -8.80
N LEU A 79 -5.64 -4.91 -8.44
CA LEU A 79 -5.76 -5.41 -7.07
C LEU A 79 -4.82 -4.69 -6.09
N MET A 80 -3.60 -4.34 -6.53
CA MET A 80 -2.68 -3.53 -5.72
C MET A 80 -3.20 -2.10 -5.50
N ILE A 81 -3.84 -1.49 -6.50
CA ILE A 81 -4.54 -0.22 -6.34
C ILE A 81 -5.65 -0.36 -5.29
N ALA A 82 -6.51 -1.37 -5.43
CA ALA A 82 -7.59 -1.61 -4.49
C ALA A 82 -7.06 -1.81 -3.06
N ALA A 83 -5.98 -2.58 -2.89
CA ALA A 83 -5.36 -2.82 -1.58
C ALA A 83 -4.92 -1.51 -0.90
N VAL A 84 -4.24 -0.63 -1.63
CA VAL A 84 -3.74 0.63 -1.09
C VAL A 84 -4.88 1.61 -0.78
N VAL A 85 -5.88 1.71 -1.66
CA VAL A 85 -7.05 2.58 -1.46
C VAL A 85 -7.88 2.11 -0.25
N LEU A 86 -8.13 0.80 -0.12
CA LEU A 86 -8.86 0.24 1.02
C LEU A 86 -8.11 0.45 2.34
N ASN A 87 -6.79 0.25 2.36
CA ASN A 87 -5.99 0.54 3.56
C ASN A 87 -6.01 2.04 3.92
N ALA A 88 -5.89 2.94 2.93
CA ALA A 88 -5.96 4.38 3.19
C ALA A 88 -7.33 4.78 3.77
N ALA A 89 -8.41 4.28 3.19
CA ALA A 89 -9.77 4.53 3.68
C ALA A 89 -9.99 3.93 5.08
N GLY A 90 -9.49 2.72 5.32
CA GLY A 90 -9.56 2.06 6.64
C GLY A 90 -8.79 2.80 7.72
N LEU A 91 -7.58 3.29 7.42
CA LEU A 91 -6.81 4.11 8.34
C LEU A 91 -7.45 5.49 8.59
N ALA A 92 -8.09 6.10 7.59
CA ALA A 92 -8.85 7.33 7.77
C ALA A 92 -10.07 7.12 8.69
N ALA A 93 -10.80 6.01 8.51
CA ALA A 93 -11.91 5.65 9.40
C ALA A 93 -11.42 5.36 10.83
N LEU A 94 -10.28 4.67 10.98
CA LEU A 94 -9.64 4.43 12.28
C LEU A 94 -9.23 5.75 12.96
N ALA A 95 -8.67 6.70 12.20
CA ALA A 95 -8.26 8.00 12.72
C ALA A 95 -9.44 8.80 13.28
N GLY A 96 -10.57 8.77 12.57
CA GLY A 96 -11.82 9.40 13.03
C GLY A 96 -12.33 8.81 14.36
N ARG A 97 -12.09 7.51 14.59
CA ARG A 97 -12.49 6.82 15.83
C ARG A 97 -11.47 7.00 16.97
N ALA A 98 -10.17 6.94 16.65
CA ALA A 98 -9.11 7.02 17.66
C ALA A 98 -9.01 8.41 18.29
N GLY A 99 -9.29 9.47 17.55
CA GLY A 99 -9.17 10.86 17.99
C GLY A 99 -7.75 11.27 18.38
N GLN A 100 -6.75 10.43 18.10
CA GLN A 100 -5.36 10.67 18.49
C GLN A 100 -4.58 11.37 17.37
N PRO A 101 -3.80 12.41 17.69
CA PRO A 101 -3.06 13.19 16.70
C PRO A 101 -2.10 12.34 15.86
N PHE A 102 -1.40 11.39 16.46
CA PHE A 102 -0.47 10.51 15.76
C PHE A 102 -1.18 9.55 14.80
N VAL A 103 -2.36 9.01 15.17
CA VAL A 103 -3.17 8.17 14.27
C VAL A 103 -3.66 9.00 13.09
N THR A 104 -4.13 10.23 13.36
CA THR A 104 -4.60 11.15 12.31
C THR A 104 -3.47 11.54 11.35
N ALA A 105 -2.30 11.92 11.89
CA ALA A 105 -1.13 12.25 11.08
C ALA A 105 -0.64 11.05 10.25
N GLY A 106 -0.62 9.85 10.85
CA GLY A 106 -0.26 8.63 10.15
C GLY A 106 -1.25 8.27 9.04
N ALA A 107 -2.56 8.38 9.29
CA ALA A 107 -3.58 8.14 8.26
C ALA A 107 -3.47 9.15 7.10
N ALA A 108 -3.27 10.43 7.40
CA ALA A 108 -3.05 11.46 6.39
C ALA A 108 -1.78 11.20 5.58
N GLY A 109 -0.68 10.86 6.25
CA GLY A 109 0.58 10.50 5.59
C GLY A 109 0.44 9.27 4.69
N PHE A 110 -0.28 8.24 5.14
CA PHE A 110 -0.56 7.07 4.30
C PHE A 110 -1.42 7.44 3.08
N GLY A 111 -2.38 8.37 3.24
CA GLY A 111 -3.15 8.92 2.12
C GLY A 111 -2.24 9.60 1.08
N ILE A 112 -1.28 10.42 1.53
CA ILE A 112 -0.28 11.05 0.66
C ILE A 112 0.58 9.97 -0.03
N ALA A 113 1.08 8.98 0.70
CA ALA A 113 1.82 7.86 0.12
C ALA A 113 1.01 7.15 -0.97
N SER A 114 -0.28 6.93 -0.72
CA SER A 114 -1.19 6.27 -1.68
C SER A 114 -1.29 7.02 -3.01
N VAL A 115 -1.18 8.35 -3.03
CA VAL A 115 -1.16 9.13 -4.28
C VAL A 115 0.05 8.74 -5.14
N PHE A 116 1.25 8.61 -4.56
CA PHE A 116 2.44 8.18 -5.29
C PHE A 116 2.28 6.76 -5.84
N TRP A 117 1.64 5.86 -5.08
CA TRP A 117 1.33 4.53 -5.57
C TRP A 117 0.33 4.53 -6.73
N LEU A 118 -0.71 5.37 -6.68
CA LEU A 118 -1.69 5.51 -7.76
C LEU A 118 -1.05 6.05 -9.04
N ILE A 119 -0.15 7.04 -8.92
CA ILE A 119 0.63 7.55 -10.05
C ILE A 119 1.47 6.44 -10.67
N LEU A 120 2.23 5.71 -9.86
CA LEU A 120 3.05 4.58 -10.30
C LEU A 120 2.20 3.50 -10.98
N SER A 121 1.08 3.13 -10.38
CA SER A 121 0.19 2.09 -10.92
C SER A 121 -0.49 2.53 -12.21
N SER A 122 -0.86 3.80 -12.33
CA SER A 122 -1.37 4.38 -13.57
C SER A 122 -0.33 4.31 -14.70
N PHE A 123 0.91 4.63 -14.41
CA PHE A 123 2.01 4.46 -15.35
C PHE A 123 2.17 2.99 -15.77
N ARG A 124 2.17 2.06 -14.82
CA ARG A 124 2.31 0.62 -15.08
C ARG A 124 1.19 0.06 -15.94
N THR A 125 -0.03 0.52 -15.76
CA THR A 125 -1.20 0.02 -16.50
C THR A 125 -1.42 0.71 -17.85
N THR A 126 -0.81 1.87 -18.08
CA THR A 126 -0.98 2.64 -19.32
C THR A 126 0.32 2.73 -20.11
N VAL A 127 1.31 3.44 -19.58
CA VAL A 127 2.56 3.72 -20.32
C VAL A 127 3.38 2.45 -20.50
N SER A 128 3.56 1.64 -19.44
CA SER A 128 4.34 0.40 -19.56
C SER A 128 3.69 -0.62 -20.50
N VAL A 129 2.35 -0.68 -20.54
CA VAL A 129 1.63 -1.58 -21.46
C VAL A 129 1.82 -1.14 -22.90
N ARG A 130 1.71 0.16 -23.20
CA ARG A 130 1.98 0.71 -24.55
C ARG A 130 3.44 0.50 -24.97
N ALA A 131 4.36 0.76 -24.04
CA ALA A 131 5.78 0.54 -24.30
C ALA A 131 6.10 -0.93 -24.58
N ALA A 132 5.42 -1.87 -23.90
CA ALA A 132 5.56 -3.29 -24.16
C ALA A 132 5.05 -3.69 -25.56
N ASP A 133 3.92 -3.13 -26.01
CA ASP A 133 3.40 -3.35 -27.36
C ASP A 133 4.38 -2.81 -28.42
N GLU A 134 4.91 -1.60 -28.23
CA GLU A 134 5.88 -0.99 -29.13
C GLU A 134 7.21 -1.75 -29.17
N PHE A 135 7.71 -2.15 -27.99
CA PHE A 135 8.92 -2.95 -27.89
C PHE A 135 8.77 -4.33 -28.54
N ALA A 136 7.61 -4.97 -28.38
CA ALA A 136 7.34 -6.25 -29.03
C ALA A 136 7.40 -6.15 -30.57
N ALA A 137 6.93 -5.03 -31.12
CA ALA A 137 6.91 -4.77 -32.56
C ALA A 137 8.27 -4.32 -33.11
N THR A 138 9.00 -3.46 -32.39
CA THR A 138 10.21 -2.77 -32.92
C THR A 138 11.52 -3.30 -32.38
N LYS A 139 11.50 -4.02 -31.25
CA LYS A 139 12.67 -4.44 -30.45
C LYS A 139 13.55 -3.26 -29.99
N ARG A 140 12.97 -2.05 -29.91
CA ARG A 140 13.62 -0.84 -29.43
C ARG A 140 12.88 -0.33 -28.20
N LEU A 141 13.65 0.09 -27.20
CA LEU A 141 13.07 0.74 -26.01
C LEU A 141 12.44 2.08 -26.40
N PRO A 142 11.14 2.32 -26.10
CA PRO A 142 10.50 3.60 -26.38
C PRO A 142 11.13 4.72 -25.53
N GLU A 143 11.47 5.85 -26.17
CA GLU A 143 12.14 6.99 -25.50
C GLU A 143 11.30 7.55 -24.35
N ALA A 144 9.99 7.71 -24.55
CA ALA A 144 9.09 8.21 -23.51
C ALA A 144 9.07 7.31 -22.27
N PHE A 145 9.15 5.99 -22.46
CA PHE A 145 9.20 5.03 -21.37
C PHE A 145 10.51 5.16 -20.59
N THR A 146 11.66 5.16 -21.29
CA THR A 146 12.98 5.29 -20.66
C THR A 146 13.19 6.62 -19.95
N ALA A 147 12.61 7.71 -20.46
CA ALA A 147 12.67 9.02 -19.83
C ALA A 147 11.86 9.09 -18.51
N LEU A 148 10.73 8.37 -18.44
CA LEU A 148 9.82 8.42 -17.29
C LEU A 148 10.13 7.36 -16.22
N ASP A 149 10.83 6.27 -16.56
CA ASP A 149 11.12 5.17 -15.64
C ASP A 149 11.86 5.60 -14.36
N PRO A 150 12.90 6.47 -14.40
CA PRO A 150 13.56 6.94 -13.18
C PRO A 150 12.61 7.71 -12.24
N TRP A 151 11.66 8.48 -12.82
CA TRP A 151 10.66 9.20 -12.04
C TRP A 151 9.67 8.25 -11.38
N MET A 152 9.34 7.14 -12.02
CA MET A 152 8.52 6.08 -11.41
C MET A 152 9.25 5.39 -10.26
N GLY A 153 10.56 5.18 -10.39
CA GLY A 153 11.39 4.70 -9.30
C GLY A 153 11.36 5.63 -8.08
N MET A 154 11.47 6.95 -8.31
CA MET A 154 11.34 7.95 -7.25
C MET A 154 9.94 7.94 -6.60
N SER A 155 8.87 7.84 -7.40
CA SER A 155 7.49 7.74 -6.88
C SER A 155 7.32 6.52 -5.97
N PHE A 156 7.93 5.38 -6.32
CA PHE A 156 7.93 4.19 -5.47
C PHE A 156 8.69 4.41 -4.16
N GLN A 157 9.85 5.07 -4.20
CA GLN A 157 10.62 5.41 -2.99
C GLN A 157 9.84 6.35 -2.06
N LEU A 158 9.16 7.36 -2.61
CA LEU A 158 8.31 8.27 -1.83
C LEU A 158 7.13 7.53 -1.21
N TYR A 159 6.45 6.68 -1.98
CA TYR A 159 5.38 5.82 -1.45
C TYR A 159 5.86 5.02 -0.25
N THR A 160 6.99 4.33 -0.38
CA THR A 160 7.50 3.45 0.68
C THR A 160 7.99 4.22 1.89
N ALA A 161 8.75 5.29 1.72
CA ALA A 161 9.27 6.10 2.83
C ALA A 161 8.13 6.75 3.64
N ILE A 162 7.20 7.43 2.96
CA ILE A 162 6.06 8.09 3.62
C ILE A 162 5.14 7.04 4.24
N GLY A 163 4.87 5.93 3.55
CA GLY A 163 4.02 4.85 4.06
C GLY A 163 4.59 4.21 5.33
N HIS A 164 5.89 3.93 5.38
CA HIS A 164 6.54 3.39 6.57
C HIS A 164 6.50 4.37 7.75
N ALA A 165 6.81 5.65 7.51
CA ALA A 165 6.69 6.69 8.54
C ALA A 165 5.24 6.80 9.06
N SER A 166 4.27 6.69 8.16
CA SER A 166 2.83 6.71 8.50
C SER A 166 2.43 5.54 9.37
N GLN A 167 2.89 4.32 9.05
CA GLN A 167 2.64 3.14 9.88
C GLN A 167 3.25 3.29 11.28
N ALA A 168 4.47 3.82 11.38
CA ALA A 168 5.08 4.09 12.68
C ALA A 168 4.25 5.08 13.51
N ALA A 169 3.76 6.16 12.89
CA ALA A 169 2.92 7.15 13.55
C ALA A 169 1.58 6.56 14.00
N VAL A 170 0.90 5.75 13.15
CA VAL A 170 -0.32 5.03 13.52
C VAL A 170 -0.07 4.15 14.74
N GLY A 171 0.99 3.34 14.72
CA GLY A 171 1.33 2.46 15.82
C GLY A 171 1.55 3.23 17.13
N LEU A 172 2.33 4.31 17.10
CA LEU A 172 2.58 5.17 18.25
C LEU A 172 1.27 5.75 18.82
N GLY A 173 0.40 6.27 17.97
CA GLY A 173 -0.87 6.83 18.42
C GLY A 173 -1.82 5.77 18.98
N LEU A 174 -1.78 4.54 18.49
CA LEU A 174 -2.60 3.44 19.00
C LEU A 174 -2.17 2.99 20.39
N LEU A 175 -0.92 3.19 20.82
CA LEU A 175 -0.47 2.94 22.20
C LEU A 175 -1.21 3.78 23.25
N GLU A 176 -1.76 4.93 22.84
CA GLU A 176 -2.51 5.83 23.70
C GLU A 176 -4.02 5.54 23.69
N THR A 177 -4.43 4.44 23.03
CA THR A 177 -5.83 4.04 22.91
C THR A 177 -6.06 2.64 23.48
N ALA A 178 -7.31 2.31 23.76
CA ALA A 178 -7.73 0.94 24.09
C ALA A 178 -8.32 0.20 22.85
N LEU A 179 -8.17 0.75 21.64
CA LEU A 179 -8.78 0.20 20.43
C LEU A 179 -8.17 -1.12 19.97
N VAL A 180 -6.88 -1.31 20.23
CA VAL A 180 -6.17 -2.54 19.89
C VAL A 180 -5.23 -2.95 21.03
N PRO A 181 -4.90 -4.24 21.15
CA PRO A 181 -3.86 -4.69 22.09
C PRO A 181 -2.52 -3.99 21.86
N ASN A 182 -1.85 -3.60 22.94
CA ASN A 182 -0.58 -2.85 22.88
C ASN A 182 0.50 -3.54 22.01
N TRP A 183 0.52 -4.87 21.97
CA TRP A 183 1.49 -5.59 21.13
C TRP A 183 1.30 -5.33 19.63
N ILE A 184 0.04 -5.13 19.17
CA ILE A 184 -0.25 -4.76 17.76
C ILE A 184 0.25 -3.33 17.48
N ALA A 185 0.00 -2.40 18.40
CA ALA A 185 0.47 -1.03 18.29
C ALA A 185 2.02 -0.97 18.23
N TRP A 186 2.71 -1.69 19.15
CA TRP A 186 4.17 -1.81 19.11
C TRP A 186 4.68 -2.49 17.85
N PHE A 187 4.06 -3.58 17.42
CA PHE A 187 4.43 -4.27 16.16
C PHE A 187 4.33 -3.34 14.96
N THR A 188 3.23 -2.57 14.87
CA THR A 188 3.02 -1.58 13.81
C THR A 188 4.10 -0.49 13.83
N THR A 189 4.43 0.03 15.02
CA THR A 189 5.48 1.05 15.21
C THR A 189 6.85 0.52 14.78
N VAL A 190 7.25 -0.63 15.30
CA VAL A 190 8.59 -1.21 15.04
C VAL A 190 8.76 -1.56 13.57
N LEU A 191 7.75 -2.17 12.95
CA LEU A 191 7.81 -2.48 11.52
C LEU A 191 7.85 -1.21 10.65
N GLY A 192 7.08 -0.19 11.00
CA GLY A 192 7.12 1.10 10.32
C GLY A 192 8.51 1.73 10.39
N LEU A 193 9.12 1.79 11.58
CA LEU A 193 10.49 2.31 11.76
C LEU A 193 11.53 1.45 11.03
N ALA A 194 11.45 0.13 11.11
CA ALA A 194 12.36 -0.78 10.41
C ALA A 194 12.24 -0.62 8.89
N GLY A 195 11.02 -0.49 8.38
CA GLY A 195 10.78 -0.20 6.96
C GLY A 195 11.36 1.13 6.52
N LEU A 196 11.21 2.19 7.32
CA LEU A 196 11.81 3.49 7.05
C LEU A 196 13.34 3.41 7.04
N LEU A 197 13.95 2.76 8.03
CA LEU A 197 15.40 2.55 8.10
C LEU A 197 15.91 1.74 6.90
N SER A 198 15.15 0.80 6.38
CA SER A 198 15.52 0.01 5.19
C SER A 198 15.69 0.85 3.93
N GLN A 199 15.17 2.09 3.90
CA GLN A 199 15.34 3.03 2.78
C GLN A 199 16.67 3.77 2.81
N LEU A 200 17.42 3.70 3.93
CA LEU A 200 18.70 4.39 4.04
C LEU A 200 19.77 3.77 3.13
N PRO A 201 20.70 4.59 2.57
CA PRO A 201 21.82 4.10 1.80
C PRO A 201 22.64 3.08 2.61
N GLY A 202 22.81 1.89 2.07
CA GLY A 202 23.47 0.77 2.75
C GLY A 202 22.51 -0.39 3.06
N PHE A 203 21.36 -0.13 3.65
CA PHE A 203 20.32 -1.16 3.82
C PHE A 203 19.61 -1.50 2.52
N SER A 204 19.43 -0.53 1.63
CA SER A 204 18.84 -0.73 0.29
C SER A 204 19.65 -1.68 -0.61
N ARG A 205 20.93 -1.95 -0.24
CA ARG A 205 21.82 -2.88 -0.96
C ARG A 205 21.65 -4.33 -0.53
N ILE A 206 20.87 -4.62 0.53
CA ILE A 206 20.65 -5.98 0.99
C ILE A 206 19.60 -6.63 0.08
N PRO A 207 19.97 -7.66 -0.70
CA PRO A 207 19.04 -8.30 -1.64
C PRO A 207 17.79 -8.82 -0.92
N GLY A 208 16.62 -8.55 -1.49
CA GLY A 208 15.35 -9.02 -0.96
C GLY A 208 14.77 -8.23 0.22
N LEU A 209 15.55 -7.36 0.89
CA LEU A 209 15.07 -6.61 2.04
C LEU A 209 13.87 -5.72 1.68
N GLN A 210 13.97 -4.93 0.62
CA GLN A 210 12.87 -4.07 0.17
C GLN A 210 11.69 -4.88 -0.35
N SER A 211 11.93 -5.95 -1.11
CA SER A 211 10.88 -6.83 -1.64
C SER A 211 10.11 -7.55 -0.54
N PHE A 212 10.73 -7.81 0.60
CA PHE A 212 10.11 -8.48 1.75
C PHE A 212 9.42 -7.48 2.70
N PHE A 213 10.12 -6.40 3.06
CA PHE A 213 9.60 -5.43 4.04
C PHE A 213 8.39 -4.65 3.53
N ILE A 214 8.40 -4.21 2.28
CA ILE A 214 7.34 -3.35 1.74
C ILE A 214 5.95 -4.02 1.83
N PRO A 215 5.73 -5.23 1.31
CA PRO A 215 4.41 -5.85 1.43
C PRO A 215 4.02 -6.15 2.87
N ILE A 216 4.97 -6.54 3.73
CA ILE A 216 4.67 -6.83 5.14
C ILE A 216 4.23 -5.55 5.86
N VAL A 217 5.04 -4.50 5.81
CA VAL A 217 4.75 -3.26 6.55
C VAL A 217 3.51 -2.57 6.03
N MET A 218 3.23 -2.62 4.74
CA MET A 218 2.09 -1.91 4.16
C MET A 218 0.74 -2.60 4.36
N HIS A 219 0.72 -3.92 4.56
CA HIS A 219 -0.53 -4.68 4.58
C HIS A 219 -0.77 -5.49 5.85
N VAL A 220 0.28 -6.04 6.48
CA VAL A 220 0.10 -6.89 7.66
C VAL A 220 -0.32 -6.09 8.89
N PRO A 221 0.34 -4.98 9.29
CA PRO A 221 -0.12 -4.20 10.43
C PRO A 221 -1.55 -3.66 10.29
N PRO A 222 -1.95 -3.04 9.16
CA PRO A 222 -3.34 -2.65 8.94
C PRO A 222 -4.33 -3.80 9.12
N ALA A 223 -4.00 -4.98 8.61
CA ALA A 223 -4.87 -6.16 8.76
C ALA A 223 -4.98 -6.64 10.21
N LEU A 224 -3.87 -6.65 10.97
CA LEU A 224 -3.90 -7.00 12.40
C LEU A 224 -4.74 -6.00 13.20
N ILE A 225 -4.64 -4.71 12.88
CA ILE A 225 -5.53 -3.69 13.43
C ILE A 225 -6.98 -4.02 13.09
N GLY A 226 -7.27 -4.33 11.82
CA GLY A 226 -8.61 -4.70 11.38
C GLY A 226 -9.18 -5.91 12.13
N VAL A 227 -8.39 -6.97 12.33
CA VAL A 227 -8.78 -8.13 13.14
C VAL A 227 -9.07 -7.71 14.58
N ALA A 228 -8.18 -6.95 15.21
CA ALA A 228 -8.36 -6.52 16.60
C ALA A 228 -9.65 -5.71 16.79
N LEU A 229 -9.98 -4.84 15.84
CA LEU A 229 -11.21 -4.04 15.85
C LEU A 229 -12.50 -4.88 15.73
N LEU A 230 -12.43 -6.10 15.18
CA LEU A 230 -13.60 -7.00 15.10
C LEU A 230 -13.78 -7.87 16.33
N VAL A 231 -12.72 -8.11 17.10
CA VAL A 231 -12.73 -9.09 18.21
C VAL A 231 -12.81 -8.39 19.58
N GLY A 232 -12.46 -7.10 19.65
CA GLY A 232 -12.50 -6.28 20.86
C GLY A 232 -13.76 -5.51 21.00
#